data_0b9377aa3a52a19b87d277fd3ebe2807
#
_entry.id   0b9377aa3a52a19b87d277fd3ebe2807
#
_cell.length_a   1.000
_cell.length_b   1.000
_cell.length_c   1.000
_cell.angle_alpha   90.00
_cell.angle_beta   90.00
_cell.angle_gamma   90.00
#
_symmetry.space_group_name_H-M   'P 1'
#
loop_
_entity.id
_entity.type
_entity.pdbx_description
1 polymer ?
#
loop_
_entity_poly.entity_id
_entity_poly.type
_entity_poly.pdbx_seq_one_letter_code
_entity_poly.pdbx_strand_id
1 'polypeptide(L)'
;YPVIEKIEDTCEEKSYHAVWLENEYLKVMILPELGGRIQMAFDKIKQRHFIYYNHVIKPALVGLTGPWISGGIEFNWPQHHRPSTFLPVDYSIEQCKDGSVIVWVSERERMFGQKGTAGFTLRPGRAVLEIQGKVSNPTPLPQTFLWWANPAVAVNADYQSVFPSDVNAVFDHGKRDVSRYPIATGTYYKMDYSAGVDISRYKNIPVPTSYMAIRSEYNFVGGYENDTQAGVLHVANHHISPGKKQWTWGNGDFGQAWDRNLTDADGPYIELMTGVYTDNQPDFSWLQPYEL
;
A
#
# COMPACT_ATOMS: atom_id res chain seq x y z
N TYR A 1 -5.23 8.05 21.76
CA TYR A 1 -4.92 6.97 20.85
C TYR A 1 -6.04 5.95 20.85
N PRO A 2 -6.56 5.57 19.68
CA PRO A 2 -7.43 4.41 19.63
C PRO A 2 -6.59 3.17 19.90
N VAL A 3 -6.98 2.42 20.91
CA VAL A 3 -6.40 1.12 21.25
C VAL A 3 -7.45 0.08 20.93
N ILE A 4 -7.08 -0.95 20.18
CA ILE A 4 -7.95 -2.10 19.97
C ILE A 4 -7.82 -2.99 21.21
N GLU A 5 -8.86 -3.00 22.03
CA GLU A 5 -8.91 -3.81 23.26
C GLU A 5 -9.49 -5.20 23.00
N LYS A 6 -10.29 -5.35 21.96
CA LYS A 6 -10.97 -6.60 21.64
C LYS A 6 -11.13 -6.76 20.14
N ILE A 7 -10.89 -7.97 19.65
CA ILE A 7 -11.27 -8.40 18.29
C ILE A 7 -12.41 -9.39 18.47
N GLU A 8 -13.53 -9.12 17.81
CA GLU A 8 -14.71 -9.99 17.88
C GLU A 8 -14.49 -11.27 17.06
N ASP A 9 -15.07 -12.37 17.53
CA ASP A 9 -15.04 -13.67 16.83
C ASP A 9 -16.21 -13.84 15.85
N THR A 10 -17.13 -12.88 15.84
CA THR A 10 -18.30 -12.89 14.98
C THR A 10 -18.24 -11.76 13.98
N CYS A 11 -18.72 -11.99 12.78
CA CYS A 11 -18.90 -10.94 11.78
C CYS A 11 -20.34 -10.37 11.83
N GLU A 12 -20.46 -9.10 11.50
CA GLU A 12 -21.73 -8.40 11.34
C GLU A 12 -21.71 -7.56 10.03
N GLU A 13 -22.87 -7.36 9.45
CA GLU A 13 -23.01 -6.40 8.36
C GLU A 13 -22.98 -4.98 8.92
N LYS A 14 -22.08 -4.16 8.37
CA LYS A 14 -21.95 -2.76 8.74
C LYS A 14 -22.00 -1.87 7.52
N SER A 15 -22.86 -0.85 7.58
CA SER A 15 -22.93 0.17 6.54
C SER A 15 -21.87 1.24 6.77
N TYR A 16 -21.20 1.64 5.69
CA TYR A 16 -20.24 2.74 5.67
C TYR A 16 -20.65 3.78 4.65
N HIS A 17 -20.42 5.03 4.96
CA HIS A 17 -20.51 6.08 3.97
C HIS A 17 -19.37 5.95 2.96
N ALA A 18 -19.72 5.77 1.69
CA ALA A 18 -18.75 5.65 0.61
C ALA A 18 -18.79 6.87 -0.32
N VAL A 19 -17.63 7.42 -0.62
CA VAL A 19 -17.45 8.41 -1.67
C VAL A 19 -16.97 7.70 -2.94
N TRP A 20 -17.70 7.85 -4.03
CA TRP A 20 -17.39 7.25 -5.30
C TRP A 20 -16.75 8.27 -6.24
N LEU A 21 -15.64 7.87 -6.84
CA LEU A 21 -14.95 8.62 -7.87
C LEU A 21 -14.93 7.75 -9.13
N GLU A 22 -15.50 8.25 -10.23
CA GLU A 22 -15.70 7.45 -11.43
C GLU A 22 -15.50 8.28 -12.69
N ASN A 23 -14.86 7.67 -13.69
CA ASN A 23 -14.80 8.15 -15.05
C ASN A 23 -15.14 7.01 -16.03
N GLU A 24 -14.90 7.19 -17.32
CA GLU A 24 -15.20 6.18 -18.35
C GLU A 24 -14.39 4.88 -18.19
N TYR A 25 -13.25 4.90 -17.51
CA TYR A 25 -12.33 3.77 -17.36
C TYR A 25 -12.32 3.14 -15.98
N LEU A 26 -12.38 3.97 -14.95
CA LEU A 26 -12.15 3.55 -13.58
C LEU A 26 -13.31 3.91 -12.66
N LYS A 27 -13.53 3.05 -11.66
CA LYS A 27 -14.44 3.32 -10.54
C LYS A 27 -13.72 3.02 -9.23
N VAL A 28 -13.71 4.00 -8.32
CA VAL A 28 -12.96 3.96 -7.06
C VAL A 28 -13.89 4.23 -5.89
N MET A 29 -13.79 3.40 -4.85
CA MET A 29 -14.53 3.56 -3.59
C MET A 29 -13.59 4.05 -2.50
N ILE A 30 -13.94 5.16 -1.89
CA ILE A 30 -13.21 5.79 -0.78
C ILE A 30 -14.10 5.73 0.45
N LEU A 31 -13.52 5.34 1.60
CA LEU A 31 -14.22 5.21 2.87
C LEU A 31 -13.70 6.25 3.89
N PRO A 32 -14.34 7.43 3.99
CA PRO A 32 -13.91 8.45 4.94
C PRO A 32 -13.98 7.99 6.41
N GLU A 33 -14.92 7.13 6.77
CA GLU A 33 -15.07 6.58 8.12
C GLU A 33 -13.94 5.63 8.52
N LEU A 34 -13.19 5.11 7.55
CA LEU A 34 -12.06 4.21 7.75
C LEU A 34 -10.76 4.86 7.27
N GLY A 35 -10.41 6.00 7.85
CA GLY A 35 -9.16 6.68 7.58
C GLY A 35 -9.06 7.27 6.17
N GLY A 36 -10.14 7.34 5.40
CA GLY A 36 -10.12 7.84 4.02
C GLY A 36 -9.40 6.91 3.04
N ARG A 37 -9.34 5.61 3.35
CA ARG A 37 -8.71 4.61 2.48
C ARG A 37 -9.46 4.44 1.17
N ILE A 38 -8.76 4.03 0.13
CA ILE A 38 -9.37 3.47 -1.06
C ILE A 38 -9.64 1.99 -0.77
N GLN A 39 -10.91 1.61 -0.67
CA GLN A 39 -11.31 0.23 -0.38
C GLN A 39 -11.29 -0.64 -1.63
N MET A 40 -11.57 -0.06 -2.79
CA MET A 40 -11.69 -0.76 -4.04
C MET A 40 -11.36 0.18 -5.20
N ALA A 41 -10.69 -0.34 -6.24
CA ALA A 41 -10.56 0.33 -7.53
C ALA A 41 -10.76 -0.67 -8.66
N PHE A 42 -11.69 -0.36 -9.54
CA PHE A 42 -12.18 -1.24 -10.59
C PHE A 42 -11.85 -0.68 -11.98
N ASP A 43 -11.30 -1.51 -12.83
CA ASP A 43 -11.10 -1.25 -14.26
C ASP A 43 -12.35 -1.66 -15.04
N LYS A 44 -13.06 -0.68 -15.58
CA LYS A 44 -14.31 -0.88 -16.31
C LYS A 44 -14.09 -1.49 -17.71
N ILE A 45 -12.89 -1.42 -18.25
CA ILE A 45 -12.56 -1.98 -19.57
C ILE A 45 -12.23 -3.47 -19.45
N LYS A 46 -11.38 -3.83 -18.50
CA LYS A 46 -11.00 -5.22 -18.23
C LYS A 46 -11.98 -5.93 -17.30
N GLN A 47 -12.99 -5.22 -16.76
CA GLN A 47 -13.99 -5.76 -15.84
C GLN A 47 -13.34 -6.48 -14.64
N ARG A 48 -12.36 -5.84 -13.99
CA ARG A 48 -11.60 -6.40 -12.89
C ARG A 48 -11.26 -5.36 -11.83
N HIS A 49 -11.06 -5.80 -10.59
CA HIS A 49 -10.44 -4.99 -9.57
C HIS A 49 -8.94 -4.95 -9.81
N PHE A 50 -8.38 -3.77 -10.15
CA PHE A 50 -6.94 -3.61 -10.28
C PHE A 50 -6.27 -3.30 -8.94
N ILE A 51 -7.06 -2.88 -7.96
CA ILE A 51 -6.69 -2.83 -6.53
C ILE A 51 -7.53 -3.90 -5.84
N TYR A 52 -6.88 -4.72 -5.03
CA TYR A 52 -7.50 -5.84 -4.33
C TYR A 52 -8.68 -5.38 -3.47
N TYR A 53 -9.86 -5.85 -3.80
CA TYR A 53 -11.07 -5.58 -3.05
C TYR A 53 -11.29 -6.68 -2.01
N ASN A 54 -10.98 -6.39 -0.76
CA ASN A 54 -11.32 -7.25 0.35
C ASN A 54 -12.78 -7.00 0.75
N HIS A 55 -13.62 -8.03 0.64
CA HIS A 55 -15.05 -7.94 0.97
C HIS A 55 -15.32 -7.96 2.47
N VAL A 56 -14.32 -8.25 3.29
CA VAL A 56 -14.42 -8.20 4.75
C VAL A 56 -13.47 -7.13 5.30
N ILE A 57 -13.94 -6.41 6.31
CA ILE A 57 -13.13 -5.44 7.03
C ILE A 57 -12.81 -6.05 8.39
N LYS A 58 -11.58 -6.52 8.53
CA LYS A 58 -11.09 -7.14 9.76
C LYS A 58 -10.01 -6.25 10.36
N PRO A 59 -10.33 -5.50 11.42
CA PRO A 59 -9.32 -4.76 12.15
C PRO A 59 -8.25 -5.72 12.69
N ALA A 60 -6.99 -5.43 12.38
CA ALA A 60 -5.86 -6.20 12.87
C ALA A 60 -4.80 -5.28 13.47
N LEU A 61 -4.02 -5.83 14.40
CA LEU A 61 -2.82 -5.20 14.90
C LEU A 61 -1.63 -5.78 14.16
N VAL A 62 -0.80 -4.91 13.61
CA VAL A 62 0.48 -5.30 13.03
C VAL A 62 1.60 -4.83 13.94
N GLY A 63 2.37 -5.77 14.47
CA GLY A 63 3.38 -5.48 15.48
C GLY A 63 2.75 -4.93 16.77
N LEU A 64 3.48 -4.04 17.45
CA LEU A 64 3.04 -3.49 18.74
C LEU A 64 2.20 -2.21 18.62
N THR A 65 2.10 -1.59 17.46
CA THR A 65 1.65 -0.20 17.36
C THR A 65 0.66 0.10 16.25
N GLY A 66 0.41 -0.81 15.32
CA GLY A 66 -0.30 -0.46 14.11
C GLY A 66 -1.67 -1.11 13.94
N PRO A 67 -2.78 -0.37 14.08
CA PRO A 67 -4.04 -0.82 13.52
C PRO A 67 -3.92 -0.89 11.99
N TRP A 68 -4.49 -1.93 11.40
CA TRP A 68 -4.37 -2.20 9.98
C TRP A 68 -5.63 -2.88 9.43
N ILE A 69 -5.94 -2.60 8.16
CA ILE A 69 -7.02 -3.24 7.40
C ILE A 69 -6.42 -3.74 6.10
N SER A 70 -6.59 -5.03 5.80
CA SER A 70 -6.05 -5.63 4.59
C SER A 70 -6.80 -5.23 3.32
N GLY A 71 -6.12 -5.26 2.18
CA GLY A 71 -6.68 -4.90 0.88
C GLY A 71 -6.80 -3.40 0.63
N GLY A 72 -7.29 -3.02 -0.53
CA GLY A 72 -7.43 -1.64 -0.92
C GLY A 72 -6.09 -0.90 -1.09
N ILE A 73 -6.09 0.41 -0.86
CA ILE A 73 -4.87 1.21 -0.73
C ILE A 73 -4.86 1.85 0.66
N GLU A 74 -3.87 1.49 1.44
CA GLU A 74 -3.58 2.13 2.72
C GLU A 74 -2.61 3.30 2.51
N PHE A 75 -2.86 4.40 3.20
CA PHE A 75 -1.98 5.57 3.21
C PHE A 75 -1.43 5.76 4.62
N ASN A 76 -0.11 5.77 4.77
CA ASN A 76 0.56 5.83 6.05
C ASN A 76 1.26 7.16 6.27
N TRP A 77 0.95 7.80 7.38
CA TRP A 77 1.60 8.95 7.99
C TRP A 77 1.19 9.09 9.46
N PRO A 78 1.90 9.71 10.36
CA PRO A 78 3.31 10.07 10.31
C PRO A 78 4.22 8.85 10.44
N GLN A 79 3.63 7.71 10.73
CA GLN A 79 4.30 6.41 10.88
C GLN A 79 3.44 5.28 10.30
N HIS A 80 4.00 4.11 10.18
CA HIS A 80 3.28 2.92 9.78
C HIS A 80 2.91 2.08 11.03
N HIS A 81 1.83 1.36 11.07
CA HIS A 81 0.67 1.64 10.25
C HIS A 81 -0.03 2.81 10.88
N ARG A 82 -0.81 3.58 10.10
CA ARG A 82 -1.39 4.83 10.62
C ARG A 82 -2.33 4.56 11.80
N PRO A 83 -2.07 5.16 12.99
CA PRO A 83 -2.86 4.86 14.19
C PRO A 83 -4.34 5.18 14.08
N SER A 84 -4.69 6.11 13.21
CA SER A 84 -6.06 6.56 12.96
C SER A 84 -6.77 5.81 11.81
N THR A 85 -6.23 4.69 11.35
CA THR A 85 -6.77 3.96 10.17
C THR A 85 -8.23 3.54 10.33
N PHE A 86 -8.73 3.38 11.56
CA PHE A 86 -10.14 3.05 11.86
C PHE A 86 -10.99 4.26 12.22
N LEU A 87 -10.41 5.45 12.22
CA LEU A 87 -11.12 6.66 12.60
C LEU A 87 -11.63 7.40 11.37
N PRO A 88 -12.76 8.09 11.48
CA PRO A 88 -13.23 8.97 10.43
C PRO A 88 -12.25 10.12 10.21
N VAL A 89 -12.13 10.52 8.96
CA VAL A 89 -11.37 11.69 8.52
C VAL A 89 -12.29 12.71 7.86
N ASP A 90 -11.86 13.96 7.83
CA ASP A 90 -12.53 14.98 7.04
C ASP A 90 -12.34 14.72 5.55
N TYR A 91 -13.36 14.97 4.75
CA TYR A 91 -13.25 14.90 3.31
C TYR A 91 -13.93 16.08 2.60
N SER A 92 -13.47 16.36 1.40
CA SER A 92 -14.09 17.34 0.49
C SER A 92 -13.95 16.90 -0.95
N ILE A 93 -14.84 17.36 -1.81
CA ILE A 93 -14.84 17.07 -3.24
C ILE A 93 -14.60 18.37 -3.98
N GLU A 94 -13.58 18.38 -4.83
CA GLU A 94 -13.20 19.51 -5.68
C GLU A 94 -13.46 19.16 -7.15
N GLN A 95 -14.25 19.99 -7.83
CA GLN A 95 -14.44 19.90 -9.27
C GLN A 95 -13.54 20.90 -9.98
N CYS A 96 -12.64 20.41 -10.82
CA CYS A 96 -11.68 21.24 -11.53
C CYS A 96 -12.24 21.72 -12.89
N LYS A 97 -11.69 22.83 -13.39
CA LYS A 97 -12.11 23.42 -14.69
C LYS A 97 -11.87 22.51 -15.88
N ASP A 98 -10.91 21.61 -15.80
CA ASP A 98 -10.57 20.63 -16.85
C ASP A 98 -11.46 19.37 -16.82
N GLY A 99 -12.48 19.36 -15.97
CA GLY A 99 -13.40 18.24 -15.78
C GLY A 99 -12.88 17.14 -14.87
N SER A 100 -11.68 17.28 -14.31
CA SER A 100 -11.20 16.34 -13.28
C SER A 100 -11.91 16.57 -11.95
N VAL A 101 -12.01 15.50 -11.16
CA VAL A 101 -12.58 15.56 -9.82
C VAL A 101 -11.55 15.03 -8.84
N ILE A 102 -11.39 15.74 -7.72
CA ILE A 102 -10.49 15.38 -6.65
C ILE A 102 -11.30 15.11 -5.39
N VAL A 103 -11.10 13.97 -4.77
CA VAL A 103 -11.58 13.69 -3.41
C VAL A 103 -10.40 13.88 -2.46
N TRP A 104 -10.49 14.89 -1.63
CA TRP A 104 -9.51 15.16 -0.58
C TRP A 104 -9.95 14.50 0.71
N VAL A 105 -9.02 13.80 1.38
CA VAL A 105 -9.20 13.29 2.75
C VAL A 105 -8.09 13.83 3.61
N SER A 106 -8.40 14.25 4.84
CA SER A 106 -7.39 14.82 5.72
C SER A 106 -7.68 14.59 7.20
N GLU A 107 -6.62 14.56 7.97
CA GLU A 107 -6.70 14.55 9.42
C GLU A 107 -5.53 15.32 10.04
N ARG A 108 -5.72 15.75 11.27
CA ARG A 108 -4.63 16.11 12.18
C ARG A 108 -4.42 14.96 13.15
N GLU A 109 -3.29 14.26 12.99
CA GLU A 109 -3.01 13.12 13.85
C GLU A 109 -2.72 13.59 15.30
N ARG A 110 -3.04 12.72 16.26
CA ARG A 110 -3.12 13.12 17.67
C ARG A 110 -1.83 12.93 18.46
N MET A 111 -0.84 12.24 17.90
CA MET A 111 0.45 12.00 18.60
C MET A 111 1.37 13.20 18.54
N PHE A 112 1.67 13.63 17.31
CA PHE A 112 2.66 14.66 17.03
C PHE A 112 2.03 15.93 16.51
N GLY A 113 0.72 15.93 16.28
CA GLY A 113 -0.03 17.07 15.77
C GLY A 113 0.22 17.40 14.29
N GLN A 114 0.82 16.49 13.55
CA GLN A 114 1.01 16.66 12.10
C GLN A 114 -0.30 16.60 11.36
N LYS A 115 -0.40 17.30 10.25
CA LYS A 115 -1.54 17.22 9.36
C LYS A 115 -1.17 16.45 8.11
N GLY A 116 -1.89 15.36 7.86
CA GLY A 116 -1.82 14.59 6.64
C GLY A 116 -3.04 14.85 5.76
N THR A 117 -2.82 14.91 4.46
CA THR A 117 -3.87 15.06 3.46
C THR A 117 -3.54 14.19 2.25
N ALA A 118 -4.50 13.43 1.76
CA ALA A 118 -4.40 12.71 0.49
C ALA A 118 -5.50 13.20 -0.47
N GLY A 119 -5.14 13.41 -1.72
CA GLY A 119 -6.07 13.76 -2.79
C GLY A 119 -6.09 12.65 -3.85
N PHE A 120 -7.27 12.20 -4.21
CA PHE A 120 -7.50 11.16 -5.22
C PHE A 120 -8.18 11.77 -6.42
N THR A 121 -7.53 11.72 -7.57
CA THR A 121 -8.02 12.41 -8.78
C THR A 121 -8.28 11.42 -9.91
N LEU A 122 -9.43 11.52 -10.53
CA LEU A 122 -9.69 10.96 -11.86
C LEU A 122 -9.90 12.08 -12.87
N ARG A 123 -9.26 11.91 -14.03
CA ARG A 123 -9.41 12.82 -15.17
C ARG A 123 -10.24 12.18 -16.27
N PRO A 124 -11.03 12.96 -16.99
CA PRO A 124 -11.68 12.48 -18.22
C PRO A 124 -10.64 11.92 -19.22
N GLY A 125 -10.97 10.84 -19.90
CA GLY A 125 -10.13 10.26 -20.93
C GLY A 125 -8.88 9.52 -20.45
N ARG A 126 -8.72 9.26 -19.12
CA ARG A 126 -7.52 8.60 -18.58
C ARG A 126 -7.85 7.45 -17.66
N ALA A 127 -7.21 6.30 -17.90
CA ALA A 127 -7.24 5.13 -17.02
C ALA A 127 -6.13 5.23 -15.94
N VAL A 128 -6.06 6.34 -15.21
CA VAL A 128 -5.05 6.63 -14.20
C VAL A 128 -5.74 7.19 -12.96
N LEU A 129 -5.47 6.58 -11.82
CA LEU A 129 -5.79 7.15 -10.51
C LEU A 129 -4.57 7.95 -10.03
N GLU A 130 -4.69 9.27 -9.98
CA GLU A 130 -3.63 10.15 -9.46
C GLU A 130 -3.80 10.30 -7.95
N ILE A 131 -2.68 10.19 -7.22
CA ILE A 131 -2.65 10.33 -5.76
C ILE A 131 -1.70 11.47 -5.39
N GLN A 132 -2.18 12.41 -4.59
CA GLN A 132 -1.39 13.49 -4.04
C GLN A 132 -1.29 13.33 -2.53
N GLY A 133 -0.09 13.35 -1.99
CA GLY A 133 0.16 13.35 -0.55
C GLY A 133 0.69 14.70 -0.09
N LYS A 134 0.17 15.21 1.04
CA LYS A 134 0.70 16.40 1.73
C LYS A 134 0.82 16.07 3.21
N VAL A 135 1.99 16.23 3.76
CA VAL A 135 2.23 16.11 5.20
C VAL A 135 2.85 17.41 5.69
N SER A 136 2.28 18.01 6.72
CA SER A 136 2.78 19.25 7.29
C SER A 136 2.98 19.14 8.79
N ASN A 137 3.98 19.84 9.28
CA ASN A 137 4.28 19.98 10.70
C ASN A 137 3.86 21.38 11.20
N PRO A 138 2.65 21.54 11.74
CA PRO A 138 2.21 22.84 12.27
C PRO A 138 2.71 23.13 13.69
N THR A 139 3.68 22.37 14.19
CA THR A 139 4.23 22.50 15.54
C THR A 139 5.55 23.28 15.56
N PRO A 140 5.95 23.84 16.71
CA PRO A 140 7.23 24.56 16.83
C PRO A 140 8.46 23.65 16.98
N LEU A 141 8.29 22.32 16.89
CA LEU A 141 9.38 21.36 17.04
C LEU A 141 9.55 20.58 15.74
N PRO A 142 10.78 20.16 15.38
CA PRO A 142 10.98 19.21 14.30
C PRO A 142 10.24 17.90 14.62
N GLN A 143 9.62 17.31 13.62
CA GLN A 143 8.88 16.05 13.73
C GLN A 143 9.37 15.06 12.70
N THR A 144 9.46 13.80 13.09
CA THR A 144 9.69 12.71 12.15
C THR A 144 8.44 12.41 11.38
N PHE A 145 8.57 12.02 10.13
CA PHE A 145 7.47 11.49 9.35
C PHE A 145 7.94 10.40 8.38
N LEU A 146 7.03 9.58 7.99
CA LEU A 146 7.09 8.80 6.76
C LEU A 146 5.79 9.04 5.98
N TRP A 147 5.86 8.77 4.70
CA TRP A 147 4.69 8.66 3.82
C TRP A 147 4.86 7.46 2.92
N TRP A 148 3.83 6.66 2.78
CA TRP A 148 3.75 5.66 1.73
C TRP A 148 2.31 5.36 1.36
N ALA A 149 2.12 5.05 0.08
CA ALA A 149 0.91 4.46 -0.45
C ALA A 149 1.15 2.95 -0.61
N ASN A 150 0.21 2.18 -0.09
CA ASN A 150 0.30 0.73 0.00
C ASN A 150 -0.86 0.04 -0.75
N PRO A 151 -0.82 0.00 -2.09
CA PRO A 151 -1.82 -0.71 -2.86
C PRO A 151 -1.64 -2.23 -2.75
N ALA A 152 -2.73 -2.90 -2.40
CA ALA A 152 -2.83 -4.35 -2.48
C ALA A 152 -3.29 -4.77 -3.87
N VAL A 153 -2.73 -5.86 -4.38
CA VAL A 153 -3.08 -6.45 -5.68
C VAL A 153 -3.26 -7.96 -5.55
N ALA A 154 -4.30 -8.51 -6.18
CA ALA A 154 -4.53 -9.95 -6.18
C ALA A 154 -3.38 -10.67 -6.89
N VAL A 155 -3.05 -11.86 -6.41
CA VAL A 155 -1.99 -12.69 -6.99
C VAL A 155 -2.43 -14.13 -7.17
N ASN A 156 -1.75 -14.80 -8.10
CA ASN A 156 -1.84 -16.24 -8.32
C ASN A 156 -0.45 -16.79 -8.71
N ALA A 157 -0.37 -18.05 -9.05
CA ALA A 157 0.91 -18.70 -9.41
C ALA A 157 1.61 -18.05 -10.61
N ASP A 158 0.87 -17.40 -11.51
CA ASP A 158 1.38 -16.77 -12.73
C ASP A 158 1.71 -15.29 -12.57
N TYR A 159 1.51 -14.75 -11.37
CA TYR A 159 1.82 -13.35 -11.07
C TYR A 159 3.32 -13.09 -11.01
N GLN A 160 3.73 -11.94 -11.58
CA GLN A 160 5.11 -11.47 -11.54
C GLN A 160 5.18 -10.03 -11.04
N SER A 161 6.01 -9.79 -10.05
CA SER A 161 6.38 -8.43 -9.62
C SER A 161 7.36 -7.81 -10.59
N VAL A 162 7.21 -6.54 -10.85
CA VAL A 162 8.03 -5.77 -11.81
C VAL A 162 8.69 -4.61 -11.08
N PHE A 163 9.98 -4.74 -10.86
CA PHE A 163 10.84 -3.63 -10.45
C PHE A 163 11.57 -3.05 -11.67
N PRO A 164 12.04 -1.80 -11.59
CA PRO A 164 12.88 -1.22 -12.63
C PRO A 164 14.10 -2.06 -12.95
N SER A 165 14.60 -1.97 -14.16
CA SER A 165 15.71 -2.77 -14.67
C SER A 165 17.06 -2.51 -13.98
N ASP A 166 17.19 -1.39 -13.28
CA ASP A 166 18.37 -1.04 -12.46
C ASP A 166 18.32 -1.63 -11.05
N VAL A 167 17.20 -2.23 -10.64
CA VAL A 167 17.09 -2.94 -9.37
C VAL A 167 17.73 -4.32 -9.50
N ASN A 168 18.93 -4.44 -9.00
CA ASN A 168 19.72 -5.67 -9.02
C ASN A 168 19.88 -6.30 -7.63
N ALA A 169 19.41 -5.61 -6.58
CA ALA A 169 19.44 -6.11 -5.21
C ALA A 169 18.23 -5.58 -4.44
N VAL A 170 17.75 -6.41 -3.53
CA VAL A 170 16.64 -6.10 -2.62
C VAL A 170 17.02 -6.51 -1.20
N PHE A 171 16.36 -5.92 -0.21
CA PHE A 171 16.51 -6.30 1.18
C PHE A 171 15.16 -6.45 1.88
N ASP A 172 15.15 -7.24 2.94
CA ASP A 172 13.99 -7.42 3.80
C ASP A 172 14.02 -6.42 4.96
N HIS A 173 12.89 -5.77 5.24
CA HIS A 173 12.83 -4.73 6.27
C HIS A 173 12.89 -5.29 7.71
N GLY A 174 12.49 -6.54 7.91
CA GLY A 174 12.43 -7.14 9.25
C GLY A 174 13.79 -7.64 9.74
N LYS A 175 14.48 -8.43 8.92
CA LYS A 175 15.78 -9.03 9.25
C LYS A 175 16.97 -8.37 8.59
N ARG A 176 16.70 -7.51 7.61
CA ARG A 176 17.71 -6.83 6.78
C ARG A 176 18.60 -7.79 5.97
N ASP A 177 18.05 -8.95 5.64
CA ASP A 177 18.67 -9.84 4.69
C ASP A 177 18.72 -9.18 3.32
N VAL A 178 19.79 -9.45 2.56
CA VAL A 178 20.00 -8.88 1.22
C VAL A 178 20.04 -10.02 0.21
N SER A 179 19.42 -9.82 -0.94
CA SER A 179 19.46 -10.75 -2.06
C SER A 179 19.68 -10.02 -3.38
N ARG A 180 20.23 -10.74 -4.33
CA ARG A 180 20.13 -10.32 -5.74
C ARG A 180 18.69 -10.39 -6.20
N TYR A 181 18.36 -9.59 -7.20
CA TYR A 181 17.03 -9.52 -7.82
C TYR A 181 17.17 -9.45 -9.35
N PRO A 182 16.34 -10.13 -10.15
CA PRO A 182 15.24 -11.00 -9.72
C PRO A 182 15.65 -12.41 -9.32
N ILE A 183 16.88 -12.84 -9.66
CA ILE A 183 17.35 -14.18 -9.35
C ILE A 183 18.08 -14.15 -8.01
N ALA A 184 17.40 -14.65 -6.97
CA ALA A 184 17.98 -14.81 -5.65
C ALA A 184 19.00 -15.97 -5.65
N THR A 185 20.12 -15.77 -4.92
CA THR A 185 21.14 -16.78 -4.69
C THR A 185 21.57 -16.71 -3.22
N GLY A 186 21.64 -17.83 -2.54
CA GLY A 186 21.92 -17.89 -1.11
C GLY A 186 20.68 -17.81 -0.24
N THR A 187 20.84 -17.46 1.03
CA THR A 187 19.74 -17.42 1.98
C THR A 187 19.11 -16.03 2.03
N TYR A 188 17.78 -15.98 1.95
CA TYR A 188 16.99 -14.78 2.14
C TYR A 188 15.75 -15.07 2.98
N TYR A 189 15.59 -14.36 4.08
CA TYR A 189 14.50 -14.51 5.03
C TYR A 189 14.17 -15.97 5.38
N LYS A 190 15.18 -16.71 5.82
CA LYS A 190 15.14 -18.14 6.20
C LYS A 190 15.00 -19.14 5.04
N MET A 191 14.87 -18.68 3.81
CA MET A 191 14.77 -19.55 2.65
C MET A 191 16.10 -19.68 1.94
N ASP A 192 16.45 -20.92 1.58
CA ASP A 192 17.62 -21.21 0.77
C ASP A 192 17.28 -21.12 -0.72
N TYR A 193 17.84 -20.11 -1.38
CA TYR A 193 17.73 -19.88 -2.82
C TYR A 193 19.06 -20.15 -3.55
N SER A 194 19.98 -20.93 -2.96
CA SER A 194 21.33 -21.18 -3.52
C SER A 194 21.32 -21.77 -4.93
N ALA A 195 20.26 -22.45 -5.30
CA ALA A 195 20.06 -23.00 -6.64
C ALA A 195 19.79 -21.93 -7.73
N GLY A 196 19.57 -20.67 -7.34
CA GLY A 196 19.13 -19.61 -8.23
C GLY A 196 17.63 -19.66 -8.50
N VAL A 197 16.87 -18.78 -7.84
CA VAL A 197 15.40 -18.77 -7.91
C VAL A 197 14.90 -17.38 -8.28
N ASP A 198 14.00 -17.31 -9.24
CA ASP A 198 13.33 -16.06 -9.65
C ASP A 198 12.29 -15.63 -8.60
N ILE A 199 12.68 -14.73 -7.69
CA ILE A 199 11.83 -14.19 -6.63
C ILE A 199 10.91 -13.05 -7.11
N SER A 200 10.91 -12.71 -8.39
CA SER A 200 9.87 -11.87 -8.97
C SER A 200 8.55 -12.63 -9.15
N ARG A 201 8.60 -13.98 -9.17
CA ARG A 201 7.43 -14.83 -9.33
C ARG A 201 6.82 -15.18 -7.99
N TYR A 202 5.54 -14.84 -7.79
CA TYR A 202 4.83 -15.11 -6.53
C TYR A 202 4.91 -16.58 -6.08
N LYS A 203 4.79 -17.51 -7.03
CA LYS A 203 4.89 -18.95 -6.75
C LYS A 203 6.20 -19.43 -6.13
N ASN A 204 7.25 -18.62 -6.22
CA ASN A 204 8.58 -18.95 -5.70
C ASN A 204 8.85 -18.35 -4.31
N ILE A 205 7.85 -17.71 -3.70
CA ILE A 205 7.98 -17.01 -2.42
C ILE A 205 7.12 -17.74 -1.37
N PRO A 206 7.69 -18.71 -0.61
CA PRO A 206 6.87 -19.53 0.28
C PRO A 206 6.57 -18.91 1.65
N VAL A 207 7.26 -17.84 2.04
CA VAL A 207 7.18 -17.26 3.39
C VAL A 207 6.82 -15.78 3.36
N PRO A 208 6.21 -15.24 4.45
CA PRO A 208 6.00 -13.82 4.58
C PRO A 208 7.32 -13.05 4.55
N THR A 209 7.45 -12.12 3.63
CA THR A 209 8.67 -11.32 3.49
C THR A 209 8.40 -10.06 2.66
N SER A 210 9.34 -9.13 2.72
CA SER A 210 9.38 -7.97 1.86
C SER A 210 10.59 -7.95 0.95
N TYR A 211 10.46 -7.27 -0.16
CA TYR A 211 11.53 -6.96 -1.10
C TYR A 211 11.56 -5.46 -1.29
N MET A 212 12.55 -4.79 -0.72
CA MET A 212 12.78 -3.36 -0.92
C MET A 212 13.94 -3.17 -1.87
N ALA A 213 13.74 -2.39 -2.93
CA ALA A 213 14.83 -2.01 -3.82
C ALA A 213 15.88 -1.21 -3.04
N ILE A 214 17.15 -1.60 -3.12
CA ILE A 214 18.24 -0.87 -2.47
C ILE A 214 18.39 0.52 -3.08
N ARG A 215 18.30 0.60 -4.41
CA ARG A 215 18.36 1.83 -5.18
C ARG A 215 17.69 1.66 -6.53
N SER A 216 17.08 2.75 -7.04
CA SER A 216 16.62 2.84 -8.42
C SER A 216 16.48 4.30 -8.83
N GLU A 217 16.88 4.61 -10.04
CA GLU A 217 16.73 5.93 -10.69
C GLU A 217 15.40 6.06 -11.46
N TYR A 218 14.54 5.04 -11.40
CA TYR A 218 13.24 5.03 -12.08
C TYR A 218 12.10 5.26 -11.10
N ASN A 219 10.94 5.59 -11.63
CA ASN A 219 9.79 6.12 -10.91
C ASN A 219 8.69 5.09 -10.63
N PHE A 220 8.95 3.78 -10.71
CA PHE A 220 7.86 2.81 -10.63
C PHE A 220 8.20 1.53 -9.86
N VAL A 221 7.18 0.89 -9.37
CA VAL A 221 7.08 -0.53 -9.03
C VAL A 221 5.75 -1.04 -9.56
N GLY A 222 5.67 -2.28 -9.94
CA GLY A 222 4.44 -2.83 -10.49
C GLY A 222 4.36 -4.34 -10.38
N GLY A 223 3.33 -4.87 -11.00
CA GLY A 223 3.12 -6.28 -11.12
C GLY A 223 2.26 -6.62 -12.33
N TYR A 224 2.45 -7.81 -12.83
CA TYR A 224 1.83 -8.30 -14.03
C TYR A 224 1.20 -9.70 -13.82
N GLU A 225 -0.05 -9.81 -14.21
CA GLU A 225 -0.82 -11.04 -14.21
C GLU A 225 -0.67 -11.68 -15.59
N ASN A 226 0.13 -12.74 -15.69
CA ASN A 226 0.44 -13.36 -17.00
C ASN A 226 -0.76 -14.10 -17.58
N ASP A 227 -1.67 -14.58 -16.75
CA ASP A 227 -2.91 -15.28 -17.16
C ASP A 227 -3.96 -14.31 -17.75
N THR A 228 -4.20 -13.17 -17.12
CA THR A 228 -5.17 -12.17 -17.55
C THR A 228 -4.59 -11.12 -18.50
N GLN A 229 -3.29 -11.10 -18.68
CA GLN A 229 -2.55 -10.07 -19.43
C GLN A 229 -2.89 -8.65 -18.98
N ALA A 230 -2.89 -8.47 -17.67
CA ALA A 230 -3.18 -7.20 -17.02
C ALA A 230 -2.20 -6.96 -15.87
N GLY A 231 -2.21 -5.77 -15.29
CA GLY A 231 -1.32 -5.48 -14.19
C GLY A 231 -1.58 -4.11 -13.57
N VAL A 232 -0.74 -3.76 -12.62
CA VAL A 232 -0.73 -2.46 -11.96
C VAL A 232 0.66 -1.87 -12.05
N LEU A 233 0.75 -0.59 -12.39
CA LEU A 233 1.96 0.19 -12.32
C LEU A 233 1.76 1.32 -11.31
N HIS A 234 2.52 1.29 -10.23
CA HIS A 234 2.56 2.33 -9.21
C HIS A 234 3.74 3.26 -9.49
N VAL A 235 3.45 4.49 -9.87
CA VAL A 235 4.45 5.48 -10.29
C VAL A 235 4.56 6.58 -9.24
N ALA A 236 5.80 6.85 -8.79
CA ALA A 236 6.11 7.96 -7.90
C ALA A 236 7.49 8.52 -8.22
N ASN A 237 7.65 9.83 -8.17
CA ASN A 237 8.92 10.49 -8.44
C ASN A 237 9.99 10.02 -7.44
N HIS A 238 11.02 9.32 -7.91
CA HIS A 238 12.07 8.74 -7.07
C HIS A 238 12.91 9.78 -6.32
N HIS A 239 12.94 11.03 -6.77
CA HIS A 239 13.62 12.11 -6.03
C HIS A 239 12.86 12.55 -4.77
N ILE A 240 11.56 12.27 -4.70
CA ILE A 240 10.71 12.62 -3.56
C ILE A 240 10.29 11.37 -2.79
N SER A 241 9.93 10.32 -3.50
CA SER A 241 9.43 9.05 -2.99
C SER A 241 10.29 7.89 -3.53
N PRO A 242 11.53 7.74 -3.01
CA PRO A 242 12.51 6.79 -3.55
C PRO A 242 12.17 5.34 -3.26
N GLY A 243 11.42 5.08 -2.20
CA GLY A 243 11.11 3.73 -1.76
C GLY A 243 10.27 2.96 -2.77
N LYS A 244 10.68 1.72 -3.03
CA LYS A 244 9.94 0.74 -3.83
C LYS A 244 9.99 -0.58 -3.09
N LYS A 245 8.82 -1.07 -2.68
CA LYS A 245 8.73 -2.24 -1.82
C LYS A 245 7.57 -3.13 -2.25
N GLN A 246 7.82 -4.42 -2.25
CA GLN A 246 6.79 -5.43 -2.23
C GLN A 246 6.70 -6.04 -0.83
N TRP A 247 5.49 -6.28 -0.35
CA TRP A 247 5.20 -7.18 0.74
C TRP A 247 4.38 -8.36 0.24
N THR A 248 4.62 -9.54 0.79
CA THR A 248 3.86 -10.75 0.53
C THR A 248 3.71 -11.59 1.80
N TRP A 249 2.59 -12.25 1.96
CA TRP A 249 2.42 -13.31 2.96
C TRP A 249 3.09 -14.61 2.53
N GLY A 250 3.45 -14.73 1.25
CA GLY A 250 4.00 -15.93 0.65
C GLY A 250 2.92 -16.96 0.30
N ASN A 251 3.29 -17.92 -0.54
CA ASN A 251 2.35 -18.93 -1.05
C ASN A 251 2.39 -20.27 -0.30
N GLY A 252 3.22 -20.39 0.74
CA GLY A 252 3.24 -21.56 1.61
C GLY A 252 2.08 -21.59 2.61
N ASP A 253 1.96 -22.67 3.35
CA ASP A 253 0.83 -22.94 4.26
C ASP A 253 0.58 -21.81 5.27
N PHE A 254 1.66 -21.22 5.80
CA PHE A 254 1.56 -20.11 6.75
C PHE A 254 0.99 -18.85 6.10
N GLY A 255 1.44 -18.52 4.88
CA GLY A 255 0.92 -17.38 4.12
C GLY A 255 -0.55 -17.58 3.75
N GLN A 256 -0.91 -18.76 3.29
CA GLN A 256 -2.31 -19.11 2.97
C GLN A 256 -3.22 -19.06 4.21
N ALA A 257 -2.71 -19.43 5.39
CA ALA A 257 -3.46 -19.29 6.64
C ALA A 257 -3.72 -17.81 6.96
N TRP A 258 -2.72 -16.94 6.75
CA TRP A 258 -2.89 -15.50 6.91
C TRP A 258 -3.87 -14.91 5.90
N ASP A 259 -3.79 -15.30 4.63
CA ASP A 259 -4.74 -14.86 3.60
C ASP A 259 -6.18 -15.18 4.01
N ARG A 260 -6.45 -16.43 4.45
CA ARG A 260 -7.79 -16.81 4.93
C ARG A 260 -8.23 -16.03 6.17
N ASN A 261 -7.32 -15.76 7.10
CA ASN A 261 -7.63 -14.97 8.30
C ASN A 261 -7.98 -13.51 7.97
N LEU A 262 -7.37 -12.95 6.94
CA LEU A 262 -7.51 -11.54 6.58
C LEU A 262 -8.65 -11.28 5.59
N THR A 263 -8.96 -12.25 4.75
CA THR A 263 -9.81 -12.03 3.56
C THR A 263 -10.95 -13.04 3.42
N ASP A 264 -11.06 -14.03 4.31
CA ASP A 264 -11.96 -15.17 4.22
C ASP A 264 -11.76 -15.95 2.89
N ALA A 265 -12.56 -15.66 1.88
CA ALA A 265 -12.54 -16.39 0.61
C ALA A 265 -11.95 -15.61 -0.57
N ASP A 266 -11.55 -14.36 -0.37
CA ASP A 266 -11.09 -13.51 -1.49
C ASP A 266 -9.71 -13.89 -2.05
N GLY A 267 -8.96 -14.71 -1.31
CA GLY A 267 -7.69 -15.28 -1.78
C GLY A 267 -6.47 -14.38 -1.54
N PRO A 268 -5.31 -14.76 -2.05
CA PRO A 268 -4.05 -14.12 -1.74
C PRO A 268 -3.86 -12.79 -2.48
N TYR A 269 -3.10 -11.92 -1.84
CA TYR A 269 -2.67 -10.64 -2.39
C TYR A 269 -1.23 -10.31 -1.99
N ILE A 270 -0.62 -9.38 -2.69
CA ILE A 270 0.63 -8.73 -2.33
C ILE A 270 0.43 -7.22 -2.28
N GLU A 271 1.42 -6.51 -1.75
CA GLU A 271 1.41 -5.06 -1.66
C GLU A 271 2.59 -4.49 -2.45
N LEU A 272 2.32 -3.46 -3.27
CA LEU A 272 3.30 -2.80 -4.14
C LEU A 272 3.42 -1.33 -3.76
N MET A 273 4.32 -1.04 -2.85
CA MET A 273 4.43 0.26 -2.19
C MET A 273 5.43 1.19 -2.85
N THR A 274 5.11 2.49 -2.86
CA THR A 274 6.08 3.57 -2.98
C THR A 274 5.97 4.49 -1.78
N GLY A 275 7.06 5.14 -1.39
CA GLY A 275 7.03 5.98 -0.20
C GLY A 275 8.25 6.85 0.00
N VAL A 276 8.08 7.81 0.91
CA VAL A 276 9.14 8.65 1.45
C VAL A 276 9.62 8.00 2.75
N TYR A 277 10.67 7.22 2.64
CA TYR A 277 11.41 6.61 3.74
C TYR A 277 12.85 6.39 3.25
N THR A 278 13.80 6.22 4.14
CA THR A 278 15.20 6.13 3.76
C THR A 278 15.52 4.78 3.10
N ASP A 279 16.08 3.88 3.80
CA ASP A 279 16.50 2.57 3.28
C ASP A 279 15.71 1.42 3.89
N ASN A 280 14.92 1.71 4.92
CA ASN A 280 14.10 0.73 5.60
C ASN A 280 12.93 1.40 6.33
N GLN A 281 11.83 0.69 6.44
CA GLN A 281 10.77 0.93 7.40
C GLN A 281 11.23 0.35 8.76
N PRO A 282 11.22 1.06 9.87
CA PRO A 282 10.55 2.33 10.14
C PRO A 282 11.47 3.57 10.10
N ASP A 283 12.44 3.62 9.20
CA ASP A 283 13.24 4.82 9.06
C ASP A 283 12.38 6.01 8.59
N PHE A 284 12.66 7.19 9.11
CA PHE A 284 11.82 8.36 8.94
C PHE A 284 12.59 9.50 8.28
N SER A 285 11.85 10.34 7.59
CA SER A 285 12.29 11.67 7.20
C SER A 285 11.89 12.71 8.27
N TRP A 286 12.33 13.95 8.11
CA TRP A 286 12.08 15.02 9.08
C TRP A 286 11.35 16.18 8.41
N LEU A 287 10.34 16.70 9.10
CA LEU A 287 9.72 18.00 8.82
C LEU A 287 10.19 19.00 9.85
N GLN A 288 10.71 20.13 9.39
CA GLN A 288 11.06 21.24 10.24
C GLN A 288 9.81 21.91 10.83
N PRO A 289 9.96 22.73 11.88
CA PRO A 289 8.83 23.49 12.41
C PRO A 289 8.13 24.28 11.30
N TYR A 290 6.80 24.14 11.23
CA TYR A 290 5.92 24.82 10.27
C TYR A 290 6.18 24.49 8.79
N GLU A 291 6.85 23.39 8.51
CA GLU A 291 7.13 22.91 7.15
C GLU A 291 5.93 22.11 6.57
N LEU A 292 5.77 22.24 5.24
CA LEU A 292 4.82 21.50 4.41
C LEU A 292 5.59 20.59 3.46
#